data_632f0c06501dcc13d73e987e9cf54715
#
_entry.id   632f0c06501dcc13d73e987e9cf54715
#
_cell.length_a   1.000
_cell.length_b   1.000
_cell.length_c   1.000
_cell.angle_alpha   90.00
_cell.angle_beta   90.00
_cell.angle_gamma   90.00
#
_symmetry.space_group_name_H-M   'P 1'
#
loop_
_entity.id
_entity.type
_entity.pdbx_description
1 polymer ?
#
loop_
_entity_poly.entity_id
_entity_poly.type
_entity_poly.pdbx_seq_one_letter_code
_entity_poly.pdbx_strand_id
1 'polypeptide(L)'
;LRREVEILRRYMEIQSIRLSGKCRLEVDMPPELEECRVPKMILQPLAENAILHGLDGVEDGVIWVRVRSQGTQTLTISVEDNGRGLPPELMGPYTGPPETSGRGHLGLYNVDTILKKHYGEAYGLRLGSRPGGPGAAVTASLPLRKEEEIC
;
A
#
# COMPACT_ATOMS: atom_id res chain seq x y z
N LEU A 1 4.95 -1.77 -12.58
CA LEU A 1 4.99 -2.05 -11.14
C LEU A 1 6.41 -2.19 -10.61
N ARG A 2 7.28 -2.84 -11.35
CA ARG A 2 8.70 -2.99 -10.97
C ARG A 2 9.34 -1.68 -10.51
N ARG A 3 9.12 -0.60 -11.27
CA ARG A 3 9.70 0.71 -10.95
C ARG A 3 9.14 1.30 -9.65
N GLU A 4 7.86 1.11 -9.39
CA GLU A 4 7.25 1.53 -8.12
C GLU A 4 7.90 0.82 -6.93
N VAL A 5 8.16 -0.47 -7.07
CA VAL A 5 8.83 -1.26 -6.03
C VAL A 5 10.28 -0.80 -5.83
N GLU A 6 11.01 -0.51 -6.91
CA GLU A 6 12.38 0.02 -6.83
C GLU A 6 12.42 1.37 -6.10
N ILE A 7 11.51 2.28 -6.41
CA ILE A 7 11.38 3.58 -5.74
C ILE A 7 11.08 3.36 -4.26
N LEU A 8 10.18 2.45 -3.95
CA LEU A 8 9.83 2.13 -2.56
C LEU A 8 11.03 1.57 -1.80
N ARG A 9 11.82 0.68 -2.41
CA ARG A 9 13.02 0.14 -1.77
C ARG A 9 14.01 1.24 -1.38
N ARG A 10 14.24 2.21 -2.27
CA ARG A 10 15.12 3.35 -1.99
C ARG A 10 14.57 4.23 -0.87
N TYR A 11 13.28 4.50 -0.90
CA TYR A 11 12.61 5.24 0.17
C TYR A 11 12.78 4.54 1.52
N MET A 12 12.58 3.23 1.57
CA MET A 12 12.71 2.45 2.80
C MET A 12 14.14 2.38 3.32
N GLU A 13 15.14 2.37 2.44
CA GLU A 13 16.54 2.45 2.85
C GLU A 13 16.82 3.75 3.62
N ILE A 14 16.31 4.88 3.12
CA ILE A 14 16.45 6.18 3.78
C ILE A 14 15.71 6.18 5.12
N GLN A 15 14.49 5.66 5.16
CA GLN A 15 13.71 5.59 6.39
C GLN A 15 14.34 4.66 7.43
N SER A 16 14.94 3.55 6.99
CA SER A 16 15.64 2.63 7.89
C SER A 16 16.81 3.33 8.61
N ILE A 17 17.56 4.19 7.90
CA ILE A 17 18.62 5.00 8.51
C ILE A 17 18.03 5.95 9.57
N ARG A 18 16.95 6.66 9.23
CA ARG A 18 16.29 7.60 10.16
C ARG A 18 15.72 6.91 11.38
N LEU A 19 15.25 5.68 11.24
CA LEU A 19 14.66 4.88 12.31
C LEU A 19 15.67 3.96 13.00
N SER A 20 16.96 4.18 12.78
CA SER A 20 18.06 3.40 13.39
C SER A 20 17.94 1.89 13.14
N GLY A 21 17.57 1.50 11.92
CA GLY A 21 17.41 0.10 11.53
C GLY A 21 16.17 -0.60 12.05
N LYS A 22 15.24 0.13 12.66
CA LYS A 22 14.03 -0.43 13.28
C LYS A 22 12.87 -0.71 12.32
N CYS A 23 13.09 -0.60 11.04
CA CYS A 23 12.07 -0.85 10.03
C CYS A 23 12.68 -1.54 8.81
N ARG A 24 12.04 -2.61 8.34
CA ARG A 24 12.47 -3.31 7.13
C ARG A 24 11.31 -3.52 6.18
N LEU A 25 11.63 -3.71 4.91
CA LEU A 25 10.68 -3.96 3.83
C LEU A 25 10.85 -5.38 3.31
N GLU A 26 9.75 -6.10 3.18
CA GLU A 26 9.70 -7.38 2.49
C GLU A 26 8.70 -7.28 1.33
N VAL A 27 9.11 -7.70 0.15
CA VAL A 27 8.28 -7.66 -1.06
C VAL A 27 8.01 -9.07 -1.55
N ASP A 28 6.74 -9.39 -1.69
CA ASP A 28 6.24 -10.64 -2.26
C ASP A 28 5.49 -10.29 -3.54
N MET A 29 6.19 -10.38 -4.66
CA MET A 29 5.67 -10.02 -5.97
C MET A 29 6.03 -11.12 -6.98
N PRO A 30 5.03 -11.87 -7.50
CA PRO A 30 5.28 -12.85 -8.54
C PRO A 30 5.93 -12.20 -9.78
N PRO A 31 6.94 -12.86 -10.39
CA PRO A 31 7.65 -12.28 -11.54
C PRO A 31 6.75 -11.88 -12.69
N GLU A 32 5.67 -12.63 -12.93
CA GLU A 32 4.72 -12.35 -14.01
C GLU A 32 3.90 -11.08 -13.79
N LEU A 33 3.90 -10.52 -12.57
CA LEU A 33 3.17 -9.29 -12.25
C LEU A 33 4.07 -8.05 -12.25
N GLU A 34 5.38 -8.21 -12.34
CA GLU A 34 6.32 -7.09 -12.32
C GLU A 34 6.09 -6.06 -13.43
N GLU A 35 5.61 -6.52 -14.57
CA GLU A 35 5.38 -5.67 -15.73
C GLU A 35 3.96 -5.09 -15.81
N CYS A 36 3.15 -5.32 -14.78
CA CYS A 36 1.85 -4.68 -14.69
C CYS A 36 1.99 -3.16 -14.63
N ARG A 37 1.09 -2.47 -15.33
CA ARG A 37 1.03 -1.00 -15.30
C ARG A 37 0.24 -0.52 -14.12
N VAL A 38 0.84 0.40 -13.41
CA VAL A 38 0.21 1.05 -12.25
C VAL A 38 0.46 2.56 -12.34
N PRO A 39 -0.41 3.38 -11.77
CA PRO A 39 -0.16 4.81 -11.67
C PRO A 39 1.11 5.08 -10.86
N LYS A 40 1.77 6.19 -11.15
CA LYS A 40 2.95 6.61 -10.40
C LYS A 40 2.58 7.00 -8.97
N MET A 41 3.48 6.72 -8.03
CA MET A 41 3.36 7.17 -6.64
C MET A 41 2.16 6.59 -5.91
N ILE A 42 1.88 5.30 -6.10
CA ILE A 42 0.83 4.63 -5.33
C ILE A 42 1.39 3.86 -4.13
N LEU A 43 2.59 3.29 -4.21
CA LEU A 43 3.16 2.48 -3.13
C LEU A 43 3.77 3.31 -2.00
N GLN A 44 4.54 4.32 -2.33
CA GLN A 44 5.23 5.12 -1.33
C GLN A 44 4.27 5.77 -0.31
N PRO A 45 3.14 6.39 -0.73
CA PRO A 45 2.20 6.94 0.25
C PRO A 45 1.61 5.89 1.19
N LEU A 46 1.39 4.67 0.72
CA LEU A 46 0.89 3.58 1.56
C LEU A 46 1.93 3.16 2.60
N ALA A 47 3.19 3.10 2.21
CA ALA A 47 4.29 2.80 3.12
C ALA A 47 4.52 3.94 4.13
N GLU A 48 4.44 5.19 3.70
CA GLU A 48 4.51 6.35 4.58
C GLU A 48 3.43 6.29 5.66
N ASN A 49 2.20 5.96 5.27
CA ASN A 49 1.10 5.79 6.21
C ASN A 49 1.39 4.68 7.23
N ALA A 50 1.93 3.55 6.78
CA ALA A 50 2.30 2.45 7.68
C ALA A 50 3.37 2.88 8.69
N ILE A 51 4.38 3.63 8.26
CA ILE A 51 5.45 4.12 9.13
C ILE A 51 4.89 5.09 10.17
N LEU A 52 4.10 6.07 9.74
CA LEU A 52 3.58 7.12 10.61
C LEU A 52 2.55 6.61 11.63
N HIS A 53 1.67 5.72 11.21
CA HIS A 53 0.52 5.31 12.03
C HIS A 53 0.62 3.89 12.56
N GLY A 54 1.21 2.98 11.79
CA GLY A 54 1.33 1.57 12.18
C GLY A 54 2.52 1.31 13.07
N LEU A 55 3.68 1.81 12.68
CA LEU A 55 4.97 1.45 13.30
C LEU A 55 5.42 2.40 14.41
N ASP A 56 4.62 3.39 14.78
CA ASP A 56 4.93 4.29 15.88
C ASP A 56 5.07 3.48 17.19
N GLY A 57 6.27 3.54 17.79
CA GLY A 57 6.58 2.80 19.01
C GLY A 57 6.90 1.32 18.81
N VAL A 58 6.95 0.81 17.58
CA VAL A 58 7.29 -0.58 17.27
C VAL A 58 8.80 -0.70 17.06
N GLU A 59 9.48 -1.59 17.82
CA GLU A 59 10.93 -1.74 17.73
C GLU A 59 11.39 -2.53 16.51
N ASP A 60 10.68 -3.59 16.15
CA ASP A 60 10.98 -4.45 15.00
C ASP A 60 9.90 -4.28 13.91
N GLY A 61 9.79 -3.07 13.37
CA GLY A 61 8.80 -2.76 12.37
C GLY A 61 9.07 -3.47 11.04
N VAL A 62 8.04 -4.05 10.46
CA VAL A 62 8.11 -4.68 9.14
C VAL A 62 6.97 -4.14 8.29
N ILE A 63 7.30 -3.79 7.05
CA ILE A 63 6.32 -3.49 6.02
C ILE A 63 6.42 -4.57 4.96
N TRP A 64 5.28 -5.21 4.67
CA TRP A 64 5.17 -6.19 3.58
C TRP A 64 4.40 -5.56 2.42
N VAL A 65 4.92 -5.74 1.22
CA VAL A 65 4.20 -5.46 -0.01
C VAL A 65 3.87 -6.80 -0.66
N ARG A 66 2.58 -7.09 -0.80
CA ARG A 66 2.12 -8.32 -1.43
C ARG A 66 1.33 -7.99 -2.69
N VAL A 67 1.76 -8.56 -3.80
CA VAL A 67 1.13 -8.36 -5.10
C VAL A 67 0.47 -9.67 -5.54
N ARG A 68 -0.79 -9.61 -5.90
CA ARG A 68 -1.55 -10.78 -6.34
C ARG A 68 -2.47 -10.43 -7.51
N SER A 69 -2.80 -11.41 -8.31
CA SER A 69 -3.87 -11.30 -9.28
C SER A 69 -5.12 -11.97 -8.74
N GLN A 70 -6.27 -11.34 -8.94
CA GLN A 70 -7.57 -11.95 -8.70
C GLN A 70 -8.20 -12.25 -10.06
N GLY A 71 -8.22 -13.54 -10.42
CA GLY A 71 -8.58 -13.93 -11.77
C GLY A 71 -7.59 -13.37 -12.79
N THR A 72 -8.10 -13.01 -13.97
CA THR A 72 -7.28 -12.47 -15.05
C THR A 72 -7.41 -10.96 -15.23
N GLN A 73 -8.28 -10.30 -14.45
CA GLN A 73 -8.67 -8.92 -14.69
C GLN A 73 -8.29 -7.94 -13.59
N THR A 74 -8.02 -8.41 -12.39
CA THR A 74 -7.77 -7.54 -11.24
C THR A 74 -6.39 -7.79 -10.63
N LEU A 75 -5.68 -6.70 -10.39
CA LEU A 75 -4.43 -6.68 -9.64
C LEU A 75 -4.72 -6.15 -8.24
N THR A 76 -4.22 -6.81 -7.22
CA THR A 76 -4.27 -6.31 -5.84
C THR A 76 -2.86 -6.11 -5.33
N ILE A 77 -2.64 -4.97 -4.68
CA ILE A 77 -1.37 -4.63 -4.03
C ILE A 77 -1.70 -4.28 -2.59
N SER A 78 -1.20 -5.08 -1.66
CA SER A 78 -1.41 -4.87 -0.23
C SER A 78 -0.12 -4.37 0.41
N VAL A 79 -0.22 -3.31 1.19
CA VAL A 79 0.86 -2.82 2.05
C VAL A 79 0.43 -3.08 3.49
N GLU A 80 1.18 -3.96 4.16
CA GLU A 80 0.85 -4.44 5.49
C GLU A 80 1.95 -4.04 6.48
N ASP A 81 1.58 -3.83 7.73
CA ASP A 81 2.53 -3.55 8.80
C ASP A 81 2.25 -4.45 10.02
N ASN A 82 3.24 -4.58 10.90
CA ASN A 82 3.10 -5.31 12.16
C ASN A 82 2.88 -4.37 13.35
N GLY A 83 2.28 -3.23 13.11
CA GLY A 83 2.00 -2.24 14.13
C GLY A 83 0.75 -2.53 14.94
N ARG A 84 0.17 -1.46 15.49
CA ARG A 84 -0.99 -1.56 16.38
C ARG A 84 -2.33 -1.83 15.68
N GLY A 85 -2.36 -1.81 14.35
CA GLY A 85 -3.59 -2.04 13.59
C GLY A 85 -4.48 -0.80 13.50
N LEU A 86 -5.68 -1.03 12.95
CA LEU A 86 -6.66 0.02 12.74
C LEU A 86 -7.86 -0.15 13.66
N PRO A 87 -8.51 0.96 14.10
CA PRO A 87 -9.81 0.86 14.75
C PRO A 87 -10.85 0.20 13.83
N PRO A 88 -11.78 -0.61 14.38
CA PRO A 88 -12.79 -1.29 13.56
C PRO A 88 -13.62 -0.35 12.66
N GLU A 89 -13.85 0.88 13.10
CA GLU A 89 -14.61 1.88 12.35
C GLU A 89 -13.93 2.35 11.07
N LEU A 90 -12.62 2.14 10.94
CA LEU A 90 -11.86 2.49 9.74
C LEU A 90 -11.72 1.33 8.76
N MET A 91 -12.15 0.13 9.13
CA MET A 91 -12.03 -1.04 8.28
C MET A 91 -13.09 -1.06 7.16
N GLY A 92 -12.72 -1.63 6.02
CA GLY A 92 -13.58 -1.73 4.86
C GLY A 92 -13.12 -0.84 3.71
N PRO A 93 -13.99 -0.58 2.72
CA PRO A 93 -13.66 0.34 1.63
C PRO A 93 -13.30 1.71 2.18
N TYR A 94 -12.25 2.32 1.62
CA TYR A 94 -11.82 3.65 2.02
C TYR A 94 -12.85 4.69 1.58
N THR A 95 -13.34 5.48 2.52
CA THR A 95 -14.42 6.48 2.28
C THR A 95 -13.95 7.92 2.45
N GLY A 96 -12.66 8.13 2.62
CA GLY A 96 -12.08 9.43 2.84
C GLY A 96 -11.46 9.57 4.23
N PRO A 97 -10.73 10.66 4.48
CA PRO A 97 -10.13 10.90 5.79
C PRO A 97 -11.22 11.19 6.83
N PRO A 98 -11.03 10.73 8.08
CA PRO A 98 -11.92 11.13 9.17
C PRO A 98 -11.93 12.66 9.32
N GLU A 99 -13.05 13.25 9.68
CA GLU A 99 -13.19 14.71 9.82
C GLU A 99 -12.17 15.34 10.78
N THR A 100 -11.66 14.55 11.71
CA THR A 100 -10.70 14.99 12.71
C THR A 100 -9.24 14.68 12.34
N SER A 101 -8.99 14.16 11.13
CA SER A 101 -7.66 13.69 10.78
C SER A 101 -6.72 14.84 10.44
N GLY A 102 -5.53 14.80 11.03
CA GLY A 102 -4.42 15.65 10.66
C GLY A 102 -3.77 15.21 9.33
N ARG A 103 -2.58 15.71 9.08
CA ARG A 103 -1.82 15.55 7.82
C ARG A 103 -1.55 14.12 7.34
N GLY A 104 -1.70 13.10 8.20
CA GLY A 104 -1.29 11.73 7.90
C GLY A 104 -2.22 10.94 6.98
N HIS A 105 -3.40 11.46 6.61
CA HIS A 105 -4.36 10.73 5.79
C HIS A 105 -4.45 11.20 4.34
N LEU A 106 -3.76 12.28 4.00
CA LEU A 106 -3.79 12.84 2.65
C LEU A 106 -3.21 11.88 1.61
N GLY A 107 -2.20 11.11 1.98
CA GLY A 107 -1.59 10.11 1.09
C GLY A 107 -2.57 9.03 0.66
N LEU A 108 -3.34 8.45 1.59
CA LEU A 108 -4.36 7.45 1.29
C LEU A 108 -5.46 8.04 0.40
N TYR A 109 -5.93 9.23 0.73
CA TYR A 109 -6.96 9.93 -0.04
C TYR A 109 -6.50 10.14 -1.49
N ASN A 110 -5.27 10.57 -1.68
CA ASN A 110 -4.71 10.81 -3.01
C ASN A 110 -4.62 9.52 -3.83
N VAL A 111 -4.14 8.44 -3.23
CA VAL A 111 -4.04 7.15 -3.93
C VAL A 111 -5.43 6.61 -4.29
N ASP A 112 -6.36 6.63 -3.35
CA ASP A 112 -7.74 6.19 -3.59
C ASP A 112 -8.39 6.99 -4.73
N THR A 113 -8.22 8.32 -4.70
CA THR A 113 -8.74 9.21 -5.73
C THR A 113 -8.13 8.92 -7.10
N ILE A 114 -6.83 8.71 -7.18
CA ILE A 114 -6.15 8.37 -8.43
C ILE A 114 -6.70 7.07 -9.01
N LEU A 115 -6.84 6.04 -8.19
CA LEU A 115 -7.35 4.74 -8.63
C LEU A 115 -8.78 4.85 -9.16
N LYS A 116 -9.65 5.56 -8.44
CA LYS A 116 -11.05 5.74 -8.84
C LYS A 116 -11.19 6.60 -10.10
N LYS A 117 -10.42 7.65 -10.22
CA LYS A 117 -10.44 8.50 -11.42
C LYS A 117 -9.95 7.79 -12.67
N HIS A 118 -8.90 6.96 -12.53
CA HIS A 118 -8.35 6.25 -13.68
C HIS A 118 -9.15 5.02 -14.06
N TYR A 119 -9.74 4.33 -13.11
CA TYR A 119 -10.30 3.00 -13.34
C TYR A 119 -11.78 2.85 -12.98
N GLY A 120 -12.36 3.81 -12.25
CA GLY A 120 -13.77 3.79 -11.85
C GLY A 120 -13.98 3.47 -10.36
N GLU A 121 -15.22 3.64 -9.91
CA GLU A 121 -15.59 3.51 -8.50
C GLU A 121 -15.50 2.09 -7.93
N ALA A 122 -15.40 1.07 -8.80
CA ALA A 122 -15.22 -0.31 -8.38
C ALA A 122 -13.81 -0.59 -7.83
N TYR A 123 -12.87 0.32 -8.07
CA TYR A 123 -11.49 0.22 -7.64
C TYR A 123 -11.18 1.21 -6.53
N GLY A 124 -10.00 1.15 -5.96
CA GLY A 124 -9.59 2.04 -4.88
C GLY A 124 -8.95 1.29 -3.73
N LEU A 125 -8.96 1.91 -2.56
CA LEU A 125 -8.34 1.35 -1.35
C LEU A 125 -9.35 0.66 -0.45
N ARG A 126 -8.86 -0.37 0.24
CA ARG A 126 -9.57 -1.06 1.29
C ARG A 126 -8.63 -1.23 2.48
N LEU A 127 -9.14 -0.95 3.68
CA LEU A 127 -8.39 -1.03 4.91
C LEU A 127 -8.85 -2.22 5.75
N GLY A 128 -7.90 -2.91 6.37
CA GLY A 128 -8.22 -4.06 7.18
C GLY A 128 -7.11 -4.44 8.14
N SER A 129 -7.28 -5.58 8.78
CA SER A 129 -6.26 -6.17 9.64
C SER A 129 -5.26 -6.95 8.82
N ARG A 130 -4.01 -6.98 9.30
CA ARG A 130 -2.98 -7.83 8.67
C ARG A 130 -3.33 -9.30 8.86
N PRO A 131 -3.34 -10.12 7.80
CA PRO A 131 -3.49 -11.56 7.95
C PRO A 131 -2.33 -12.17 8.74
N GLY A 132 -2.65 -13.01 9.73
CA GLY A 132 -1.65 -13.78 10.46
C GLY A 132 -0.99 -13.09 11.64
N GLY A 133 -1.47 -11.91 12.08
CA GLY A 133 -0.92 -11.28 13.26
C GLY A 133 -1.40 -9.86 13.48
N PRO A 134 -0.84 -9.15 14.49
CA PRO A 134 -1.20 -7.74 14.71
C PRO A 134 -0.72 -6.86 13.57
N GLY A 135 -1.45 -5.77 13.33
CA GLY A 135 -1.12 -4.78 12.33
C GLY A 135 -2.25 -4.47 11.38
N ALA A 136 -1.98 -3.58 10.45
CA ALA A 136 -2.93 -3.12 9.45
C ALA A 136 -2.55 -3.58 8.05
N ALA A 137 -3.53 -3.63 7.16
CA ALA A 137 -3.34 -3.86 5.75
C ALA A 137 -4.13 -2.82 4.95
N VAL A 138 -3.47 -2.15 4.04
CA VAL A 138 -4.11 -1.27 3.06
C VAL A 138 -3.95 -1.91 1.70
N THR A 139 -5.05 -2.25 1.06
CA THR A 139 -5.05 -2.96 -0.23
C THR A 139 -5.58 -2.05 -1.32
N ALA A 140 -4.77 -1.87 -2.36
CA ALA A 140 -5.16 -1.20 -3.59
C ALA A 140 -5.65 -2.24 -4.60
N SER A 141 -6.79 -1.98 -5.23
CA SER A 141 -7.27 -2.79 -6.34
C SER A 141 -7.34 -1.96 -7.61
N LEU A 142 -6.92 -2.54 -8.71
CA LEU A 142 -6.89 -1.90 -10.03
C LEU A 142 -6.94 -2.96 -11.13
N PRO A 143 -7.27 -2.58 -12.38
CA PRO A 143 -7.26 -3.54 -13.48
C PRO A 143 -5.86 -4.11 -13.71
N LEU A 144 -5.78 -5.41 -13.99
CA LEU A 144 -4.53 -6.05 -14.35
C LEU A 144 -4.25 -5.76 -15.82
N ARG A 145 -3.25 -4.91 -16.07
CA ARG A 145 -2.81 -4.54 -17.43
C ARG A 145 -1.29 -4.63 -17.50
N LYS A 146 -0.78 -5.25 -18.55
CA LYS A 146 0.65 -5.35 -18.83
C LYS A 146 1.07 -4.37 -19.92
N GLU A 147 2.36 -4.01 -19.97
CA GLU A 147 2.87 -3.06 -20.95
C GLU A 147 2.64 -3.49 -22.41
N GLU A 148 2.62 -4.78 -22.66
CA GLU A 148 2.41 -5.33 -24.01
C GLU A 148 0.98 -5.21 -24.53
N GLU A 149 0.02 -4.86 -23.68
CA GLU A 149 -1.40 -4.75 -24.06
C GLU A 149 -1.79 -3.37 -24.61
N ILE A 150 -0.80 -2.52 -24.88
CA ILE A 150 -1.03 -1.20 -25.45
C ILE A 150 -0.68 -1.22 -26.92
N CYS A 151 -1.65 -1.54 -27.67
CA CYS A 151 -1.68 -1.22 -29.09
C CYS A 151 -2.63 -0.06 -29.31
#